data_44234689e491ae48e546ae752b68984c
#
_entry.id   44234689e491ae48e546ae752b68984c
#
_cell.length_a   1.000
_cell.length_b   1.000
_cell.length_c   1.000
_cell.angle_alpha   90.00
_cell.angle_beta   90.00
_cell.angle_gamma   90.00
#
_symmetry.space_group_name_H-M   'P 1'
#
loop_
_entity.id
_entity.type
_entity.pdbx_description
1 polymer ?
#
loop_
_entity_poly.entity_id
_entity_poly.type
_entity_poly.pdbx_seq_one_letter_code
_entity_poly.pdbx_strand_id
1 'polypeptide(L)'
;MYGKAFAPEYQGALTTLSVNSSLDDVLAVGTERLRAAEQAGEHVEAARSGLAVAEAHRRLGQVREADRAWKASYRAARDAGDVAAMAWALWSGGTLARQRGAFRLARRLLGLAAELGEQGGDIVVRGYSLAGLAETGRIQGDYEAVGRLHEQLLAEARRRGEARHTVWALEGIAQMHRNSGAHDTAYALFEEAARIAEGAEDRRGHAWALRGLADIVSARDGDTERALGLLTEAEESCRAMNLSGALAYNHKMRGNVLYRAGRYPEARQLYTQALGEFRAMGEPRGEALSRLGLTKSLARLGRDRAETAAELAELARELERIGLRHAREMVARAQNELGVEPATPATATQTPTSTPAEAGAEAPAPAPAQAQASTPASASASASASAEAQAQTPAPEPTTTVSGERAAVAR
;
A
#
# COMPACT_ATOMS: atom_id res chain seq x y z
N MET A 1 11.68 -11.68 -20.82
CA MET A 1 12.62 -10.57 -20.44
C MET A 1 11.78 -9.38 -20.10
N TYR A 2 12.03 -8.74 -18.97
CA TYR A 2 11.31 -7.51 -18.55
C TYR A 2 11.95 -6.29 -19.22
N GLY A 3 11.10 -5.33 -19.66
CA GLY A 3 11.58 -4.04 -20.14
C GLY A 3 12.06 -3.15 -18.99
N LYS A 4 12.63 -1.98 -19.32
CA LYS A 4 12.97 -0.96 -18.32
C LYS A 4 11.72 -0.52 -17.57
N ALA A 5 11.84 -0.31 -16.28
CA ALA A 5 10.74 0.22 -15.48
C ALA A 5 10.43 1.67 -15.87
N PHE A 6 9.17 2.02 -15.87
CA PHE A 6 8.68 3.37 -16.12
C PHE A 6 7.68 3.76 -15.03
N ALA A 7 7.43 5.04 -14.90
CA ALA A 7 6.44 5.60 -13.98
C ALA A 7 5.21 6.04 -14.77
N PRO A 8 4.20 5.17 -14.94
CA PRO A 8 3.04 5.49 -15.76
C PRO A 8 2.28 6.72 -15.24
N GLU A 9 2.35 6.99 -13.96
CA GLU A 9 1.82 8.20 -13.33
C GLU A 9 2.50 9.50 -13.78
N TYR A 10 3.62 9.43 -14.51
CA TYR A 10 4.33 10.58 -15.08
C TYR A 10 4.13 10.72 -16.60
N GLN A 11 3.34 9.86 -17.22
CA GLN A 11 3.12 9.90 -18.67
C GLN A 11 2.56 11.26 -19.13
N GLY A 12 3.02 11.70 -20.27
CA GLY A 12 2.69 13.01 -20.85
C GLY A 12 3.68 14.08 -20.43
N ALA A 13 3.44 14.74 -19.32
CA ALA A 13 4.23 15.90 -18.87
C ALA A 13 5.67 15.58 -18.49
N LEU A 14 5.93 14.39 -17.95
CA LEU A 14 7.19 14.05 -17.30
C LEU A 14 7.93 12.88 -17.97
N THR A 15 7.63 12.58 -19.23
CA THR A 15 8.28 11.49 -19.98
C THR A 15 9.78 11.65 -20.14
N THR A 16 10.30 12.86 -19.95
CA THR A 16 11.74 13.16 -19.97
C THR A 16 12.46 12.76 -18.68
N LEU A 17 11.72 12.51 -17.61
CA LEU A 17 12.28 12.10 -16.33
C LEU A 17 12.41 10.58 -16.25
N SER A 18 13.49 10.12 -15.63
CA SER A 18 13.68 8.73 -15.25
C SER A 18 12.73 8.34 -14.13
N VAL A 19 12.35 7.07 -14.09
CA VAL A 19 11.66 6.45 -12.95
C VAL A 19 12.42 6.62 -11.61
N ASN A 20 13.72 6.87 -11.70
CA ASN A 20 14.63 7.09 -10.57
C ASN A 20 14.90 8.58 -10.27
N SER A 21 14.24 9.52 -10.96
CA SER A 21 14.39 10.95 -10.67
C SER A 21 13.98 11.29 -9.25
N SER A 22 14.61 12.28 -8.67
CA SER A 22 14.26 12.76 -7.33
C SER A 22 12.83 13.29 -7.29
N LEU A 23 12.17 13.22 -6.15
CA LEU A 23 10.83 13.79 -6.01
C LEU A 23 10.83 15.32 -6.13
N ASP A 24 11.96 15.97 -5.83
CA ASP A 24 12.11 17.41 -6.02
C ASP A 24 12.12 17.76 -7.51
N ASP A 25 12.82 16.99 -8.35
CA ASP A 25 12.76 17.14 -9.81
C ASP A 25 11.36 16.93 -10.36
N VAL A 26 10.67 15.89 -9.87
CA VAL A 26 9.28 15.61 -10.26
C VAL A 26 8.36 16.77 -9.89
N LEU A 27 8.52 17.35 -8.70
CA LEU A 27 7.73 18.52 -8.28
C LEU A 27 8.06 19.75 -9.11
N ALA A 28 9.33 20.03 -9.37
CA ALA A 28 9.76 21.20 -10.14
C ALA A 28 9.17 21.15 -11.57
N VAL A 29 9.46 20.06 -12.30
CA VAL A 29 8.97 19.88 -13.69
C VAL A 29 7.46 19.75 -13.73
N GLY A 30 6.86 18.97 -12.82
CA GLY A 30 5.40 18.74 -12.78
C GLY A 30 4.63 20.03 -12.48
N THR A 31 5.11 20.86 -11.55
CA THR A 31 4.44 22.12 -11.21
C THR A 31 4.54 23.15 -12.34
N GLU A 32 5.68 23.22 -13.04
CA GLU A 32 5.84 24.07 -14.21
C GLU A 32 4.88 23.68 -15.31
N ARG A 33 4.83 22.38 -15.66
CA ARG A 33 3.92 21.84 -16.68
C ARG A 33 2.45 22.01 -16.32
N LEU A 34 2.09 21.76 -15.07
CA LEU A 34 0.73 21.97 -14.58
C LEU A 34 0.28 23.42 -14.78
N ARG A 35 1.13 24.38 -14.38
CA ARG A 35 0.83 25.80 -14.54
C ARG A 35 0.67 26.20 -16.01
N ALA A 36 1.57 25.70 -16.88
CA ALA A 36 1.47 25.97 -18.32
C ALA A 36 0.18 25.40 -18.91
N ALA A 37 -0.19 24.16 -18.56
CA ALA A 37 -1.41 23.52 -19.03
C ALA A 37 -2.68 24.23 -18.53
N GLU A 38 -2.71 24.69 -17.26
CA GLU A 38 -3.82 25.46 -16.71
C GLU A 38 -4.00 26.80 -17.43
N GLN A 39 -2.90 27.51 -17.73
CA GLN A 39 -2.92 28.78 -18.47
C GLN A 39 -3.40 28.60 -19.91
N ALA A 40 -3.05 27.47 -20.54
CA ALA A 40 -3.44 27.15 -21.91
C ALA A 40 -4.85 26.52 -22.01
N GLY A 41 -5.49 26.17 -20.89
CA GLY A 41 -6.79 25.45 -20.88
C GLY A 41 -6.65 23.98 -21.32
N GLU A 42 -5.47 23.39 -21.25
CA GLU A 42 -5.18 22.02 -21.68
C GLU A 42 -5.50 21.03 -20.57
N HIS A 43 -6.77 20.66 -20.43
CA HIS A 43 -7.27 19.83 -19.33
C HIS A 43 -6.61 18.45 -19.24
N VAL A 44 -6.27 17.81 -20.37
CA VAL A 44 -5.57 16.50 -20.38
C VAL A 44 -4.18 16.63 -19.77
N GLU A 45 -3.42 17.63 -20.18
CA GLU A 45 -2.07 17.85 -19.65
C GLU A 45 -2.11 18.34 -18.20
N ALA A 46 -3.09 19.16 -17.82
CA ALA A 46 -3.30 19.56 -16.44
C ALA A 46 -3.63 18.36 -15.53
N ALA A 47 -4.41 17.40 -16.00
CA ALA A 47 -4.71 16.17 -15.27
C ALA A 47 -3.45 15.33 -15.04
N ARG A 48 -2.64 15.11 -16.07
CA ARG A 48 -1.40 14.31 -16.01
C ARG A 48 -0.33 14.95 -15.17
N SER A 49 -0.07 16.24 -15.37
CA SER A 49 0.90 16.99 -14.56
C SER A 49 0.46 17.06 -13.10
N GLY A 50 -0.83 17.30 -12.86
CA GLY A 50 -1.43 17.31 -11.52
C GLY A 50 -1.31 15.97 -10.80
N LEU A 51 -1.42 14.84 -11.51
CA LEU A 51 -1.18 13.51 -10.97
C LEU A 51 0.27 13.32 -10.51
N ALA A 52 1.24 13.72 -11.34
CA ALA A 52 2.66 13.61 -11.00
C ALA A 52 3.01 14.45 -9.75
N VAL A 53 2.48 15.68 -9.67
CA VAL A 53 2.61 16.56 -8.50
C VAL A 53 1.96 15.92 -7.26
N ALA A 54 0.76 15.33 -7.40
CA ALA A 54 0.07 14.65 -6.30
C ALA A 54 0.89 13.48 -5.75
N GLU A 55 1.46 12.65 -6.64
CA GLU A 55 2.28 11.51 -6.26
C GLU A 55 3.62 11.91 -5.63
N ALA A 56 4.25 12.98 -6.10
CA ALA A 56 5.45 13.52 -5.48
C ALA A 56 5.16 14.03 -4.06
N HIS A 57 4.14 14.86 -3.89
CA HIS A 57 3.71 15.32 -2.55
C HIS A 57 3.37 14.17 -1.61
N ARG A 58 2.65 13.15 -2.11
CA ARG A 58 2.31 11.97 -1.31
C ARG A 58 3.55 11.23 -0.81
N ARG A 59 4.55 11.04 -1.66
CA ARG A 59 5.78 10.30 -1.34
C ARG A 59 6.72 11.09 -0.45
N LEU A 60 6.65 12.43 -0.51
CA LEU A 60 7.33 13.35 0.40
C LEU A 60 6.62 13.49 1.77
N GLY A 61 5.46 12.86 1.94
CA GLY A 61 4.66 12.98 3.17
C GLY A 61 3.89 14.31 3.29
N GLN A 62 3.82 15.09 2.24
CA GLN A 62 3.10 16.37 2.18
C GLN A 62 1.61 16.14 1.93
N VAL A 63 0.92 15.67 2.96
CA VAL A 63 -0.44 15.11 2.87
C VAL A 63 -1.47 16.10 2.36
N ARG A 64 -1.41 17.37 2.81
CA ARG A 64 -2.40 18.40 2.43
C ARG A 64 -2.25 18.78 0.96
N GLU A 65 -1.03 18.89 0.51
CA GLU A 65 -0.65 19.18 -0.87
C GLU A 65 -1.08 18.05 -1.79
N ALA A 66 -0.76 16.81 -1.41
CA ALA A 66 -1.18 15.61 -2.14
C ALA A 66 -2.72 15.53 -2.26
N ASP A 67 -3.46 15.80 -1.18
CA ASP A 67 -4.92 15.76 -1.17
C ASP A 67 -5.54 16.81 -2.12
N ARG A 68 -4.97 18.01 -2.15
CA ARG A 68 -5.41 19.06 -3.09
C ARG A 68 -5.09 18.71 -4.54
N ALA A 69 -3.87 18.22 -4.78
CA ALA A 69 -3.37 17.94 -6.12
C ALA A 69 -4.12 16.80 -6.82
N TRP A 70 -4.35 15.64 -6.14
CA TRP A 70 -5.09 14.55 -6.78
C TRP A 70 -6.55 14.93 -7.09
N LYS A 71 -7.21 15.74 -6.23
CA LYS A 71 -8.56 16.24 -6.46
C LYS A 71 -8.62 17.21 -7.65
N ALA A 72 -7.59 18.04 -7.81
CA ALA A 72 -7.47 18.94 -8.96
C ALA A 72 -7.24 18.15 -10.26
N SER A 73 -6.32 17.17 -10.22
CA SER A 73 -6.09 16.24 -11.33
C SER A 73 -7.36 15.50 -11.75
N TYR A 74 -8.15 14.99 -10.79
CA TYR A 74 -9.43 14.35 -11.09
C TYR A 74 -10.42 15.28 -11.78
N ARG A 75 -10.54 16.55 -11.32
CA ARG A 75 -11.43 17.53 -11.95
C ARG A 75 -11.00 17.83 -13.38
N ALA A 76 -9.71 18.08 -13.60
CA ALA A 76 -9.17 18.31 -14.94
C ALA A 76 -9.41 17.11 -15.87
N ALA A 77 -9.19 15.89 -15.38
CA ALA A 77 -9.47 14.66 -16.12
C ALA A 77 -10.96 14.51 -16.49
N ARG A 78 -11.86 14.83 -15.56
CA ARG A 78 -13.30 14.82 -15.80
C ARG A 78 -13.70 15.87 -16.84
N ASP A 79 -13.16 17.08 -16.74
CA ASP A 79 -13.47 18.18 -17.65
C ASP A 79 -12.92 17.90 -19.07
N ALA A 80 -11.85 17.10 -19.16
CA ALA A 80 -11.32 16.55 -20.41
C ALA A 80 -12.07 15.33 -20.94
N GLY A 81 -12.93 14.68 -20.15
CA GLY A 81 -13.56 13.41 -20.51
C GLY A 81 -12.60 12.22 -20.54
N ASP A 82 -11.39 12.36 -19.94
CA ASP A 82 -10.35 11.30 -19.92
C ASP A 82 -10.60 10.33 -18.76
N VAL A 83 -11.28 9.21 -19.08
CA VAL A 83 -11.64 8.16 -18.10
C VAL A 83 -10.40 7.52 -17.48
N ALA A 84 -9.32 7.31 -18.24
CA ALA A 84 -8.07 6.73 -17.73
C ALA A 84 -7.38 7.69 -16.75
N ALA A 85 -7.31 8.97 -17.07
CA ALA A 85 -6.76 9.98 -16.17
C ALA A 85 -7.59 10.12 -14.87
N MET A 86 -8.93 10.02 -14.97
CA MET A 86 -9.78 9.95 -13.77
C MET A 86 -9.43 8.76 -12.89
N ALA A 87 -9.21 7.57 -13.48
CA ALA A 87 -8.78 6.37 -12.75
C ALA A 87 -7.45 6.59 -12.02
N TRP A 88 -6.46 7.17 -12.68
CA TRP A 88 -5.16 7.49 -12.09
C TRP A 88 -5.26 8.47 -10.92
N ALA A 89 -6.07 9.51 -11.04
CA ALA A 89 -6.27 10.46 -9.95
C ALA A 89 -6.95 9.80 -8.73
N LEU A 90 -7.95 8.94 -8.95
CA LEU A 90 -8.61 8.17 -7.89
C LEU A 90 -7.66 7.16 -7.23
N TRP A 91 -6.79 6.50 -8.00
CA TRP A 91 -5.75 5.64 -7.47
C TRP A 91 -4.80 6.38 -6.53
N SER A 92 -4.35 7.58 -6.91
CA SER A 92 -3.50 8.43 -6.07
C SER A 92 -4.22 8.80 -4.77
N GLY A 93 -5.48 9.26 -4.86
CA GLY A 93 -6.31 9.57 -3.69
C GLY A 93 -6.56 8.36 -2.79
N GLY A 94 -6.80 7.19 -3.37
CA GLY A 94 -6.99 5.93 -2.64
C GLY A 94 -5.72 5.47 -1.92
N THR A 95 -4.58 5.63 -2.56
CA THR A 95 -3.27 5.33 -1.96
C THR A 95 -2.96 6.28 -0.79
N LEU A 96 -3.24 7.58 -0.94
CA LEU A 96 -3.12 8.57 0.14
C LEU A 96 -4.05 8.22 1.31
N ALA A 97 -5.31 7.88 1.03
CA ALA A 97 -6.28 7.49 2.05
C ALA A 97 -5.80 6.25 2.83
N ARG A 98 -5.24 5.24 2.15
CA ARG A 98 -4.65 4.06 2.77
C ARG A 98 -3.48 4.41 3.71
N GLN A 99 -2.57 5.27 3.26
CA GLN A 99 -1.44 5.72 4.08
C GLN A 99 -1.89 6.42 5.36
N ARG A 100 -3.01 7.13 5.32
CA ARG A 100 -3.61 7.82 6.48
C ARG A 100 -4.51 6.94 7.35
N GLY A 101 -4.62 5.65 7.07
CA GLY A 101 -5.51 4.75 7.81
C GLY A 101 -7.01 4.92 7.49
N ALA A 102 -7.37 5.72 6.49
CA ALA A 102 -8.75 5.90 6.04
C ALA A 102 -9.18 4.75 5.10
N PHE A 103 -9.18 3.52 5.62
CA PHE A 103 -9.30 2.30 4.81
C PHE A 103 -10.63 2.16 4.05
N ARG A 104 -11.75 2.65 4.61
CA ARG A 104 -13.04 2.68 3.88
C ARG A 104 -12.94 3.55 2.63
N LEU A 105 -12.37 4.75 2.77
CA LEU A 105 -12.16 5.66 1.66
C LEU A 105 -11.16 5.08 0.65
N ALA A 106 -10.06 4.49 1.12
CA ALA A 106 -9.07 3.83 0.27
C ALA A 106 -9.71 2.74 -0.59
N ARG A 107 -10.48 1.81 0.00
CA ARG A 107 -11.19 0.75 -0.75
C ARG A 107 -12.13 1.32 -1.79
N ARG A 108 -12.91 2.35 -1.44
CA ARG A 108 -13.85 2.99 -2.37
C ARG A 108 -13.13 3.63 -3.55
N LEU A 109 -12.11 4.44 -3.29
CA LEU A 109 -11.39 5.15 -4.35
C LEU A 109 -10.60 4.18 -5.25
N LEU A 110 -9.93 3.18 -4.66
CA LEU A 110 -9.20 2.16 -5.41
C LEU A 110 -10.13 1.24 -6.21
N GLY A 111 -11.31 0.91 -5.68
CA GLY A 111 -12.35 0.17 -6.41
C GLY A 111 -12.81 0.92 -7.65
N LEU A 112 -13.22 2.18 -7.48
CA LEU A 112 -13.60 3.05 -8.58
C LEU A 112 -12.46 3.24 -9.60
N ALA A 113 -11.23 3.37 -9.14
CA ALA A 113 -10.07 3.48 -10.02
C ALA A 113 -9.86 2.21 -10.86
N ALA A 114 -10.06 1.03 -10.27
CA ALA A 114 -9.99 -0.23 -11.01
C ALA A 114 -11.10 -0.35 -12.06
N GLU A 115 -12.33 0.01 -11.73
CA GLU A 115 -13.48 0.01 -12.65
C GLU A 115 -13.28 1.00 -13.81
N LEU A 116 -12.87 2.24 -13.52
CA LEU A 116 -12.61 3.23 -14.57
C LEU A 116 -11.39 2.87 -15.41
N GLY A 117 -10.36 2.26 -14.81
CA GLY A 117 -9.20 1.74 -15.55
C GLY A 117 -9.60 0.68 -16.56
N GLU A 118 -10.51 -0.22 -16.19
CA GLU A 118 -11.08 -1.21 -17.10
C GLU A 118 -11.92 -0.57 -18.21
N GLN A 119 -12.81 0.36 -17.85
CA GLN A 119 -13.65 1.10 -18.82
C GLN A 119 -12.83 1.93 -19.80
N GLY A 120 -11.77 2.58 -19.33
CA GLY A 120 -10.85 3.39 -20.14
C GLY A 120 -9.79 2.58 -20.89
N GLY A 121 -9.77 1.26 -20.73
CA GLY A 121 -8.77 0.37 -21.36
C GLY A 121 -7.36 0.53 -20.80
N ASP A 122 -7.17 1.25 -19.69
CA ASP A 122 -5.88 1.37 -19.01
C ASP A 122 -5.68 0.24 -18.00
N ILE A 123 -5.16 -0.88 -18.51
CA ILE A 123 -4.86 -2.07 -17.72
C ILE A 123 -3.78 -1.84 -16.66
N VAL A 124 -2.96 -0.79 -16.81
CA VAL A 124 -1.89 -0.47 -15.89
C VAL A 124 -2.47 0.15 -14.62
N VAL A 125 -3.30 1.20 -14.74
CA VAL A 125 -3.95 1.80 -13.56
C VAL A 125 -4.90 0.82 -12.88
N ARG A 126 -5.57 -0.05 -13.65
CA ARG A 126 -6.36 -1.15 -13.08
C ARG A 126 -5.49 -2.05 -12.20
N GLY A 127 -4.33 -2.50 -12.71
CA GLY A 127 -3.38 -3.32 -11.95
C GLY A 127 -2.88 -2.63 -10.68
N TYR A 128 -2.50 -1.35 -10.75
CA TYR A 128 -2.09 -0.55 -9.58
C TYR A 128 -3.21 -0.42 -8.55
N SER A 129 -4.45 -0.26 -9.00
CA SER A 129 -5.61 -0.13 -8.11
C SER A 129 -5.91 -1.44 -7.38
N LEU A 130 -5.88 -2.57 -8.09
CA LEU A 130 -6.05 -3.89 -7.50
C LEU A 130 -4.93 -4.23 -6.51
N ALA A 131 -3.67 -3.90 -6.83
CA ALA A 131 -2.55 -4.03 -5.90
C ALA A 131 -2.73 -3.16 -4.64
N GLY A 132 -3.25 -1.95 -4.80
CA GLY A 132 -3.61 -1.07 -3.68
C GLY A 132 -4.71 -1.65 -2.79
N LEU A 133 -5.73 -2.29 -3.39
CA LEU A 133 -6.78 -3.02 -2.67
C LEU A 133 -6.21 -4.23 -1.92
N ALA A 134 -5.33 -5.00 -2.56
CA ALA A 134 -4.66 -6.14 -1.92
C ALA A 134 -3.84 -5.71 -0.71
N GLU A 135 -3.03 -4.66 -0.83
CA GLU A 135 -2.25 -4.12 0.29
C GLU A 135 -3.17 -3.59 1.41
N THR A 136 -4.30 -2.95 1.07
CA THR A 136 -5.29 -2.50 2.06
C THR A 136 -5.88 -3.69 2.81
N GLY A 137 -6.26 -4.75 2.12
CA GLY A 137 -6.76 -5.99 2.71
C GLY A 137 -5.72 -6.64 3.63
N ARG A 138 -4.47 -6.73 3.19
CA ARG A 138 -3.37 -7.27 4.00
C ARG A 138 -3.18 -6.51 5.32
N ILE A 139 -3.24 -5.19 5.29
CA ILE A 139 -3.15 -4.35 6.49
C ILE A 139 -4.32 -4.62 7.45
N GLN A 140 -5.49 -4.89 6.90
CA GLN A 140 -6.71 -5.19 7.65
C GLN A 140 -6.86 -6.68 8.03
N GLY A 141 -5.91 -7.54 7.66
CA GLY A 141 -5.87 -8.96 8.02
C GLY A 141 -6.77 -9.87 7.16
N ASP A 142 -7.10 -9.45 5.94
CA ASP A 142 -7.85 -10.23 4.95
C ASP A 142 -6.87 -11.00 4.05
N TYR A 143 -6.16 -11.97 4.63
CA TYR A 143 -5.01 -12.59 3.99
C TYR A 143 -5.38 -13.54 2.83
N GLU A 144 -6.51 -14.24 2.92
CA GLU A 144 -6.91 -15.21 1.89
C GLU A 144 -7.32 -14.54 0.58
N ALA A 145 -8.20 -13.55 0.64
CA ALA A 145 -8.61 -12.79 -0.53
C ALA A 145 -7.44 -12.04 -1.17
N VAL A 146 -6.55 -11.50 -0.34
CA VAL A 146 -5.33 -10.80 -0.77
C VAL A 146 -4.35 -11.72 -1.48
N GLY A 147 -4.18 -12.97 -1.01
CA GLY A 147 -3.31 -13.96 -1.65
C GLY A 147 -3.73 -14.23 -3.09
N ARG A 148 -4.99 -14.57 -3.30
CA ARG A 148 -5.53 -14.80 -4.65
C ARG A 148 -5.37 -13.59 -5.58
N LEU A 149 -5.57 -12.39 -5.04
CA LEU A 149 -5.43 -11.16 -5.83
C LEU A 149 -3.97 -10.90 -6.24
N HIS A 150 -3.02 -11.09 -5.33
CA HIS A 150 -1.59 -10.94 -5.65
C HIS A 150 -1.10 -11.97 -6.68
N GLU A 151 -1.55 -13.23 -6.59
CA GLU A 151 -1.23 -14.27 -7.56
C GLU A 151 -1.78 -13.93 -8.95
N GLN A 152 -3.02 -13.45 -9.03
CA GLN A 152 -3.61 -12.98 -10.29
C GLN A 152 -2.79 -11.82 -10.89
N LEU A 153 -2.47 -10.81 -10.07
CA LEU A 153 -1.68 -9.66 -10.50
C LEU A 153 -0.29 -10.06 -11.00
N LEU A 154 0.36 -11.01 -10.31
CA LEU A 154 1.66 -11.55 -10.71
C LEU A 154 1.58 -12.22 -12.07
N ALA A 155 0.58 -13.08 -12.28
CA ALA A 155 0.38 -13.77 -13.55
C ALA A 155 0.13 -12.78 -14.71
N GLU A 156 -0.69 -11.75 -14.47
CA GLU A 156 -0.96 -10.71 -15.47
C GLU A 156 0.28 -9.86 -15.78
N ALA A 157 1.03 -9.43 -14.77
CA ALA A 157 2.24 -8.62 -14.96
C ALA A 157 3.34 -9.39 -15.69
N ARG A 158 3.53 -10.68 -15.35
CA ARG A 158 4.49 -11.55 -16.05
C ARG A 158 4.13 -11.75 -17.52
N ARG A 159 2.85 -11.95 -17.85
CA ARG A 159 2.41 -12.07 -19.26
C ARG A 159 2.69 -10.80 -20.07
N ARG A 160 2.60 -9.62 -19.45
CA ARG A 160 2.90 -8.34 -20.10
C ARG A 160 4.38 -7.99 -20.12
N GLY A 161 5.23 -8.73 -19.40
CA GLY A 161 6.65 -8.38 -19.24
C GLY A 161 6.84 -7.04 -18.46
N GLU A 162 5.88 -6.69 -17.62
CA GLU A 162 5.87 -5.42 -16.88
C GLU A 162 6.60 -5.61 -15.54
N ALA A 163 7.78 -4.99 -15.43
CA ALA A 163 8.70 -5.21 -14.32
C ALA A 163 8.15 -4.72 -12.96
N ARG A 164 7.67 -3.49 -12.91
CA ARG A 164 7.28 -2.83 -11.66
C ARG A 164 6.11 -3.54 -10.97
N HIS A 165 5.06 -3.91 -11.71
CA HIS A 165 3.94 -4.68 -11.16
C HIS A 165 4.36 -6.08 -10.75
N THR A 166 5.27 -6.72 -11.51
CA THR A 166 5.80 -8.03 -11.12
C THR A 166 6.54 -7.96 -9.81
N VAL A 167 7.43 -6.98 -9.64
CA VAL A 167 8.15 -6.72 -8.39
C VAL A 167 7.18 -6.49 -7.24
N TRP A 168 6.20 -5.63 -7.43
CA TRP A 168 5.21 -5.31 -6.40
C TRP A 168 4.34 -6.51 -5.99
N ALA A 169 3.89 -7.32 -6.96
CA ALA A 169 3.12 -8.53 -6.67
C ALA A 169 3.96 -9.57 -5.94
N LEU A 170 5.21 -9.80 -6.37
CA LEU A 170 6.16 -10.68 -5.69
C LEU A 170 6.41 -10.25 -4.24
N GLU A 171 6.64 -8.97 -3.99
CA GLU A 171 6.81 -8.44 -2.64
C GLU A 171 5.57 -8.64 -1.77
N GLY A 172 4.37 -8.44 -2.32
CA GLY A 172 3.12 -8.69 -1.61
C GLY A 172 2.97 -10.15 -1.17
N ILE A 173 3.25 -11.09 -2.06
CA ILE A 173 3.24 -12.54 -1.77
C ILE A 173 4.35 -12.89 -0.77
N ALA A 174 5.56 -12.38 -0.98
CA ALA A 174 6.69 -12.61 -0.07
C ALA A 174 6.40 -12.14 1.36
N GLN A 175 5.76 -10.99 1.51
CA GLN A 175 5.35 -10.49 2.83
C GLN A 175 4.32 -11.39 3.51
N MET A 176 3.41 -12.03 2.75
CA MET A 176 2.46 -12.99 3.31
C MET A 176 3.18 -14.23 3.81
N HIS A 177 4.08 -14.81 3.01
CA HIS A 177 4.90 -15.96 3.40
C HIS A 177 5.78 -15.64 4.62
N ARG A 178 6.40 -14.47 4.65
CA ARG A 178 7.15 -14.01 5.83
C ARG A 178 6.29 -13.97 7.08
N ASN A 179 5.07 -13.44 6.98
CA ASN A 179 4.16 -13.31 8.13
C ASN A 179 3.65 -14.67 8.63
N SER A 180 3.56 -15.68 7.75
CA SER A 180 3.21 -17.07 8.11
C SER A 180 4.39 -17.92 8.57
N GLY A 181 5.63 -17.37 8.54
CA GLY A 181 6.84 -18.10 8.93
C GLY A 181 7.48 -18.93 7.80
N ALA A 182 6.93 -18.90 6.59
CA ALA A 182 7.50 -19.56 5.42
C ALA A 182 8.69 -18.75 4.85
N HIS A 183 9.77 -18.67 5.62
CA HIS A 183 10.89 -17.77 5.36
C HIS A 183 11.66 -18.10 4.09
N ASP A 184 11.84 -19.38 3.75
CA ASP A 184 12.55 -19.78 2.52
C ASP A 184 11.80 -19.36 1.27
N THR A 185 10.48 -19.55 1.26
CA THR A 185 9.62 -19.08 0.16
C THR A 185 9.65 -17.54 0.05
N ALA A 186 9.57 -16.85 1.19
CA ALA A 186 9.65 -15.40 1.21
C ALA A 186 11.00 -14.89 0.71
N TYR A 187 12.10 -15.55 1.09
CA TYR A 187 13.45 -15.23 0.60
C TYR A 187 13.52 -15.32 -0.92
N ALA A 188 13.13 -16.48 -1.49
CA ALA A 188 13.18 -16.69 -2.93
C ALA A 188 12.37 -15.64 -3.74
N LEU A 189 11.20 -15.27 -3.23
CA LEU A 189 10.34 -14.27 -3.85
C LEU A 189 10.93 -12.84 -3.77
N PHE A 190 11.51 -12.45 -2.63
CA PHE A 190 12.20 -11.17 -2.52
C PHE A 190 13.47 -11.12 -3.38
N GLU A 191 14.21 -12.24 -3.48
CA GLU A 191 15.39 -12.33 -4.35
C GLU A 191 15.00 -12.24 -5.85
N GLU A 192 13.91 -12.88 -6.26
CA GLU A 192 13.35 -12.72 -7.60
C GLU A 192 12.95 -11.27 -7.87
N ALA A 193 12.26 -10.63 -6.92
CA ALA A 193 11.86 -9.23 -7.03
C ALA A 193 13.06 -8.30 -7.16
N ALA A 194 14.12 -8.50 -6.37
CA ALA A 194 15.35 -7.71 -6.44
C ALA A 194 16.02 -7.84 -7.83
N ARG A 195 16.18 -9.06 -8.33
CA ARG A 195 16.78 -9.31 -9.67
C ARG A 195 15.97 -8.66 -10.81
N ILE A 196 14.64 -8.73 -10.74
CA ILE A 196 13.78 -8.10 -11.76
C ILE A 196 13.89 -6.57 -11.68
N ALA A 197 13.87 -6.00 -10.48
CA ALA A 197 13.97 -4.57 -10.28
C ALA A 197 15.33 -4.01 -10.74
N GLU A 198 16.42 -4.71 -10.43
CA GLU A 198 17.77 -4.38 -10.89
C GLU A 198 17.85 -4.41 -12.40
N GLY A 199 17.43 -5.51 -13.02
CA GLY A 199 17.46 -5.68 -14.49
C GLY A 199 16.55 -4.69 -15.24
N ALA A 200 15.53 -4.15 -14.59
CA ALA A 200 14.62 -3.14 -15.12
C ALA A 200 15.02 -1.70 -14.75
N GLU A 201 16.15 -1.51 -14.08
CA GLU A 201 16.63 -0.22 -13.59
C GLU A 201 15.62 0.47 -12.64
N ASP A 202 14.82 -0.28 -11.87
CA ASP A 202 13.88 0.25 -10.87
C ASP A 202 14.53 0.28 -9.49
N ARG A 203 15.26 1.34 -9.18
CA ARG A 203 15.92 1.52 -7.87
C ARG A 203 14.95 1.50 -6.70
N ARG A 204 13.72 1.99 -6.89
CA ARG A 204 12.70 1.97 -5.83
C ARG A 204 12.22 0.56 -5.53
N GLY A 205 11.88 -0.22 -6.56
CA GLY A 205 11.51 -1.63 -6.41
C GLY A 205 12.65 -2.44 -5.81
N HIS A 206 13.89 -2.22 -6.29
CA HIS A 206 15.08 -2.86 -5.74
C HIS A 206 15.25 -2.57 -4.24
N ALA A 207 15.20 -1.31 -3.82
CA ALA A 207 15.30 -0.94 -2.42
C ALA A 207 14.22 -1.60 -1.52
N TRP A 208 13.00 -1.79 -2.05
CA TRP A 208 11.95 -2.47 -1.30
C TRP A 208 12.22 -3.97 -1.16
N ALA A 209 12.68 -4.63 -2.23
CA ALA A 209 13.04 -6.03 -2.20
C ALA A 209 14.23 -6.30 -1.27
N LEU A 210 15.28 -5.45 -1.30
CA LEU A 210 16.41 -5.52 -0.38
C LEU A 210 15.98 -5.41 1.09
N ARG A 211 15.04 -4.52 1.40
CA ARG A 211 14.47 -4.41 2.75
C ARG A 211 13.73 -5.68 3.17
N GLY A 212 13.03 -6.33 2.25
CA GLY A 212 12.39 -7.63 2.47
C GLY A 212 13.41 -8.73 2.74
N LEU A 213 14.47 -8.81 1.91
CA LEU A 213 15.59 -9.75 2.09
C LEU A 213 16.28 -9.56 3.43
N ALA A 214 16.58 -8.32 3.81
CA ALA A 214 17.21 -8.00 5.09
C ALA A 214 16.40 -8.53 6.29
N ASP A 215 15.08 -8.39 6.24
CA ASP A 215 14.20 -8.91 7.31
C ASP A 215 14.27 -10.44 7.41
N ILE A 216 14.28 -11.14 6.26
CA ILE A 216 14.38 -12.61 6.22
C ILE A 216 15.76 -13.08 6.65
N VAL A 217 16.83 -12.50 6.13
CA VAL A 217 18.22 -12.84 6.51
C VAL A 217 18.41 -12.70 8.02
N SER A 218 17.95 -11.60 8.61
CA SER A 218 18.00 -11.41 10.05
C SER A 218 17.13 -12.40 10.84
N ALA A 219 15.94 -12.76 10.33
CA ALA A 219 15.00 -13.61 11.06
C ALA A 219 15.32 -15.11 10.93
N ARG A 220 15.76 -15.55 9.74
CA ARG A 220 16.03 -16.95 9.42
C ARG A 220 17.47 -17.36 9.75
N ASP A 221 18.43 -16.52 9.33
CA ASP A 221 19.85 -16.85 9.38
C ASP A 221 20.58 -16.25 10.61
N GLY A 222 19.95 -15.25 11.25
CA GLY A 222 20.59 -14.48 12.33
C GLY A 222 21.75 -13.59 11.86
N ASP A 223 21.96 -13.48 10.53
CA ASP A 223 23.07 -12.73 9.95
C ASP A 223 22.78 -11.23 9.96
N THR A 224 23.13 -10.62 11.08
CA THR A 224 22.89 -9.20 11.36
C THR A 224 23.65 -8.29 10.40
N GLU A 225 24.93 -8.58 10.15
CA GLU A 225 25.77 -7.69 9.34
C GLU A 225 25.37 -7.71 7.87
N ARG A 226 25.04 -8.86 7.31
CA ARG A 226 24.48 -8.99 5.96
C ARG A 226 23.14 -8.25 5.84
N ALA A 227 22.26 -8.39 6.83
CA ALA A 227 20.98 -7.69 6.84
C ALA A 227 21.15 -6.17 6.90
N LEU A 228 22.10 -5.66 7.72
CA LEU A 228 22.41 -4.24 7.79
C LEU A 228 23.02 -3.72 6.49
N GLY A 229 23.86 -4.51 5.81
CA GLY A 229 24.42 -4.18 4.49
C GLY A 229 23.33 -3.97 3.44
N LEU A 230 22.38 -4.90 3.32
CA LEU A 230 21.23 -4.78 2.43
C LEU A 230 20.38 -3.51 2.71
N LEU A 231 20.21 -3.18 3.99
CA LEU A 231 19.47 -1.97 4.39
C LEU A 231 20.25 -0.68 4.08
N THR A 232 21.59 -0.71 4.11
CA THR A 232 22.42 0.44 3.72
C THR A 232 22.27 0.73 2.25
N GLU A 233 22.34 -0.29 1.39
CA GLU A 233 22.13 -0.13 -0.06
C GLU A 233 20.71 0.39 -0.38
N ALA A 234 19.69 -0.16 0.28
CA ALA A 234 18.32 0.33 0.15
C ALA A 234 18.18 1.80 0.59
N GLU A 235 18.87 2.19 1.64
CA GLU A 235 18.86 3.56 2.17
C GLU A 235 19.49 4.57 1.22
N GLU A 236 20.62 4.24 0.60
CA GLU A 236 21.29 5.06 -0.41
C GLU A 236 20.37 5.35 -1.60
N SER A 237 19.71 4.32 -2.11
CA SER A 237 18.73 4.45 -3.18
C SER A 237 17.54 5.34 -2.79
N CYS A 238 17.02 5.17 -1.59
CA CYS A 238 15.91 5.99 -1.09
C CYS A 238 16.30 7.46 -0.89
N ARG A 239 17.51 7.72 -0.39
CA ARG A 239 18.04 9.09 -0.25
C ARG A 239 18.23 9.79 -1.59
N ALA A 240 18.81 9.09 -2.57
CA ALA A 240 19.04 9.66 -3.90
C ALA A 240 17.72 10.09 -4.58
N MET A 241 16.60 9.43 -4.26
CA MET A 241 15.28 9.75 -4.81
C MET A 241 14.41 10.61 -3.87
N ASN A 242 14.91 11.01 -2.71
CA ASN A 242 14.19 11.73 -1.64
C ASN A 242 12.90 11.03 -1.19
N LEU A 243 12.93 9.68 -1.03
CA LEU A 243 11.78 8.87 -0.66
C LEU A 243 11.58 8.81 0.87
N SER A 244 11.09 9.89 1.48
CA SER A 244 10.96 10.04 2.95
C SER A 244 10.23 8.87 3.63
N GLY A 245 9.10 8.42 3.08
CA GLY A 245 8.36 7.28 3.64
C GLY A 245 9.13 5.96 3.56
N ALA A 246 9.87 5.72 2.47
CA ALA A 246 10.70 4.52 2.33
C ALA A 246 11.89 4.54 3.30
N LEU A 247 12.50 5.71 3.52
CA LEU A 247 13.57 5.92 4.51
C LEU A 247 13.07 5.60 5.93
N ALA A 248 11.92 6.13 6.32
CA ALA A 248 11.33 5.84 7.64
C ALA A 248 11.10 4.33 7.86
N TYR A 249 10.57 3.62 6.83
CA TYR A 249 10.43 2.17 6.88
C TYR A 249 11.79 1.45 6.91
N ASN A 250 12.82 2.00 6.28
CA ASN A 250 14.18 1.44 6.34
C ASN A 250 14.78 1.58 7.75
N HIS A 251 14.69 2.74 8.37
CA HIS A 251 15.14 2.98 9.76
C HIS A 251 14.41 2.04 10.73
N LYS A 252 13.09 1.90 10.59
CA LYS A 252 12.32 0.94 11.38
C LYS A 252 12.79 -0.50 11.16
N MET A 253 13.15 -0.90 9.94
CA MET A 253 13.65 -2.25 9.65
C MET A 253 15.04 -2.47 10.23
N ARG A 254 15.95 -1.49 10.16
CA ARG A 254 17.24 -1.54 10.87
C ARG A 254 17.04 -1.75 12.37
N GLY A 255 16.04 -1.05 12.96
CA GLY A 255 15.63 -1.28 14.35
C GLY A 255 15.22 -2.72 14.63
N ASN A 256 14.43 -3.34 13.71
CA ASN A 256 14.04 -4.75 13.84
C ASN A 256 15.26 -5.70 13.83
N VAL A 257 16.20 -5.49 12.91
CA VAL A 257 17.43 -6.30 12.78
C VAL A 257 18.27 -6.20 14.06
N LEU A 258 18.51 -4.98 14.53
CA LEU A 258 19.28 -4.74 15.76
C LEU A 258 18.58 -5.28 17.01
N TYR A 259 17.25 -5.19 17.08
CA TYR A 259 16.49 -5.79 18.18
C TYR A 259 16.67 -7.32 18.24
N ARG A 260 16.60 -8.01 17.12
CA ARG A 260 16.83 -9.47 17.04
C ARG A 260 18.26 -9.84 17.44
N ALA A 261 19.23 -8.99 17.09
CA ALA A 261 20.62 -9.15 17.46
C ALA A 261 20.95 -8.83 18.94
N GLY A 262 19.94 -8.44 19.74
CA GLY A 262 20.15 -8.04 21.14
C GLY A 262 20.75 -6.64 21.32
N ARG A 263 20.96 -5.88 20.24
CA ARG A 263 21.52 -4.52 20.26
C ARG A 263 20.42 -3.49 20.59
N TYR A 264 19.79 -3.67 21.76
CA TYR A 264 18.58 -2.90 22.17
C TYR A 264 18.78 -1.38 22.26
N PRO A 265 19.93 -0.84 22.74
CA PRO A 265 20.16 0.60 22.76
C PRO A 265 20.11 1.24 21.36
N GLU A 266 20.72 0.59 20.37
CA GLU A 266 20.74 1.05 18.99
C GLU A 266 19.36 0.89 18.32
N ALA A 267 18.70 -0.24 18.56
CA ALA A 267 17.34 -0.46 18.10
C ALA A 267 16.38 0.63 18.61
N ARG A 268 16.49 1.01 19.91
CA ARG A 268 15.72 2.10 20.52
C ARG A 268 15.91 3.42 19.76
N GLN A 269 17.15 3.77 19.42
CA GLN A 269 17.45 5.01 18.70
C GLN A 269 16.75 5.04 17.34
N LEU A 270 16.86 3.96 16.56
CA LEU A 270 16.25 3.87 15.23
C LEU A 270 14.71 3.84 15.28
N TYR A 271 14.12 3.16 16.25
CA TYR A 271 12.67 3.21 16.43
C TYR A 271 12.18 4.60 16.84
N THR A 272 12.94 5.32 17.68
CA THR A 272 12.61 6.69 18.06
C THR A 272 12.67 7.64 16.85
N GLN A 273 13.71 7.50 16.02
CA GLN A 273 13.83 8.24 14.78
C GLN A 273 12.67 7.95 13.84
N ALA A 274 12.43 6.68 13.51
CA ALA A 274 11.35 6.28 12.61
C ALA A 274 9.96 6.72 13.12
N LEU A 275 9.73 6.67 14.43
CA LEU A 275 8.50 7.14 15.06
C LEU A 275 8.27 8.64 14.80
N GLY A 276 9.32 9.46 14.95
CA GLY A 276 9.25 10.89 14.64
C GLY A 276 8.96 11.16 13.17
N GLU A 277 9.62 10.43 12.27
CA GLU A 277 9.42 10.51 10.82
C GLU A 277 7.99 10.15 10.42
N PHE A 278 7.42 9.05 10.91
CA PHE A 278 6.04 8.65 10.61
C PHE A 278 5.00 9.61 11.18
N ARG A 279 5.23 10.17 12.37
CA ARG A 279 4.37 11.21 12.95
C ARG A 279 4.34 12.46 12.08
N ALA A 280 5.50 12.92 11.63
CA ALA A 280 5.61 14.09 10.74
C ALA A 280 4.85 13.87 9.42
N MET A 281 4.83 12.64 8.90
CA MET A 281 4.11 12.29 7.68
C MET A 281 2.62 11.93 7.91
N GLY A 282 2.14 11.82 9.15
CA GLY A 282 0.78 11.38 9.47
C GLY A 282 0.48 9.96 8.98
N GLU A 283 1.45 9.02 9.12
CA GLU A 283 1.34 7.62 8.68
C GLU A 283 1.16 6.69 9.90
N PRO A 284 -0.09 6.35 10.27
CA PRO A 284 -0.39 5.70 11.55
C PRO A 284 0.12 4.26 11.65
N ARG A 285 0.30 3.54 10.53
CA ARG A 285 0.82 2.18 10.56
C ARG A 285 2.31 2.15 10.91
N GLY A 286 3.11 2.99 10.27
CA GLY A 286 4.55 3.10 10.57
C GLY A 286 4.78 3.63 11.98
N GLU A 287 3.97 4.62 12.40
CA GLU A 287 3.96 5.12 13.78
C GLU A 287 3.73 3.97 14.79
N ALA A 288 2.65 3.21 14.61
CA ALA A 288 2.31 2.10 15.49
C ALA A 288 3.39 1.00 15.54
N LEU A 289 3.94 0.63 14.39
CA LEU A 289 5.00 -0.40 14.31
C LEU A 289 6.32 0.08 14.92
N SER A 290 6.65 1.36 14.79
CA SER A 290 7.84 1.96 15.43
C SER A 290 7.66 2.09 16.94
N ARG A 291 6.47 2.50 17.39
CA ARG A 291 6.11 2.55 18.81
C ARG A 291 6.18 1.17 19.46
N LEU A 292 5.67 0.14 18.77
CA LEU A 292 5.80 -1.26 19.21
C LEU A 292 7.27 -1.69 19.38
N GLY A 293 8.11 -1.43 18.36
CA GLY A 293 9.53 -1.75 18.43
C GLY A 293 10.27 -1.00 19.54
N LEU A 294 9.94 0.28 19.72
CA LEU A 294 10.46 1.11 20.81
C LEU A 294 10.07 0.55 22.19
N THR A 295 8.80 0.21 22.39
CA THR A 295 8.30 -0.38 23.65
C THR A 295 9.00 -1.69 23.96
N LYS A 296 9.16 -2.57 22.98
CA LYS A 296 9.91 -3.83 23.12
C LYS A 296 11.36 -3.57 23.51
N SER A 297 12.03 -2.62 22.87
CA SER A 297 13.43 -2.28 23.16
C SER A 297 13.60 -1.74 24.59
N LEU A 298 12.68 -0.85 25.03
CA LEU A 298 12.68 -0.32 26.39
C LEU A 298 12.44 -1.40 27.45
N ALA A 299 11.54 -2.36 27.18
CA ALA A 299 11.32 -3.50 28.07
C ALA A 299 12.59 -4.33 28.26
N ARG A 300 13.33 -4.60 27.17
CA ARG A 300 14.62 -5.31 27.23
C ARG A 300 15.73 -4.52 27.91
N LEU A 301 15.60 -3.19 27.97
CA LEU A 301 16.52 -2.28 28.68
C LEU A 301 16.12 -2.02 30.14
N GLY A 302 15.14 -2.76 30.66
CA GLY A 302 14.76 -2.69 32.08
C GLY A 302 13.61 -1.76 32.41
N ARG A 303 12.82 -1.33 31.40
CA ARG A 303 11.57 -0.61 31.67
C ARG A 303 10.65 -1.47 32.52
N ASP A 304 9.91 -0.82 33.43
CA ASP A 304 8.94 -1.49 34.30
C ASP A 304 7.93 -2.33 33.51
N ARG A 305 7.60 -3.50 34.05
CA ARG A 305 6.73 -4.47 33.41
C ARG A 305 5.28 -3.98 33.31
N ALA A 306 4.79 -3.29 34.35
CA ALA A 306 3.44 -2.75 34.37
C ALA A 306 3.31 -1.58 33.37
N GLU A 307 4.31 -0.71 33.29
CA GLU A 307 4.36 0.35 32.26
C GLU A 307 4.38 -0.22 30.85
N THR A 308 5.17 -1.29 30.63
CA THR A 308 5.23 -1.97 29.34
C THR A 308 3.89 -2.58 28.95
N ALA A 309 3.22 -3.25 29.89
CA ALA A 309 1.89 -3.83 29.68
C ALA A 309 0.84 -2.76 29.36
N ALA A 310 0.86 -1.66 30.10
CA ALA A 310 -0.06 -0.52 29.89
C ALA A 310 0.11 0.10 28.50
N GLU A 311 1.35 0.33 28.07
CA GLU A 311 1.68 0.88 26.75
C GLU A 311 1.23 -0.06 25.61
N LEU A 312 1.47 -1.37 25.72
CA LEU A 312 1.02 -2.34 24.72
C LEU A 312 -0.51 -2.46 24.67
N ALA A 313 -1.17 -2.38 25.81
CA ALA A 313 -2.64 -2.39 25.88
C ALA A 313 -3.25 -1.14 25.25
N GLU A 314 -2.67 0.03 25.48
CA GLU A 314 -3.11 1.28 24.84
C GLU A 314 -2.92 1.20 23.32
N LEU A 315 -1.74 0.76 22.88
CA LEU A 315 -1.45 0.58 21.46
C LEU A 315 -2.43 -0.41 20.79
N ALA A 316 -2.76 -1.52 21.45
CA ALA A 316 -3.73 -2.48 20.94
C ALA A 316 -5.12 -1.85 20.74
N ARG A 317 -5.59 -1.04 21.71
CA ARG A 317 -6.88 -0.32 21.60
C ARG A 317 -6.89 0.69 20.46
N GLU A 318 -5.80 1.43 20.30
CA GLU A 318 -5.65 2.38 19.20
C GLU A 318 -5.70 1.67 17.84
N LEU A 319 -4.96 0.58 17.68
CA LEU A 319 -4.92 -0.22 16.45
C LEU A 319 -6.27 -0.85 16.10
N GLU A 320 -7.05 -1.25 17.10
CA GLU A 320 -8.43 -1.70 16.93
C GLU A 320 -9.31 -0.59 16.34
N ARG A 321 -9.27 0.59 16.98
CA ARG A 321 -10.08 1.75 16.57
C ARG A 321 -9.82 2.18 15.13
N ILE A 322 -8.58 2.13 14.66
CA ILE A 322 -8.21 2.51 13.29
C ILE A 322 -8.26 1.35 12.29
N GLY A 323 -8.54 0.12 12.74
CA GLY A 323 -8.68 -1.05 11.88
C GLY A 323 -7.35 -1.63 11.37
N LEU A 324 -6.25 -1.45 12.10
CA LEU A 324 -4.92 -2.00 11.79
C LEU A 324 -4.75 -3.40 12.41
N ARG A 325 -5.55 -4.37 11.97
CA ARG A 325 -5.58 -5.72 12.53
C ARG A 325 -4.21 -6.41 12.52
N HIS A 326 -3.47 -6.33 11.41
CA HIS A 326 -2.15 -6.93 11.33
C HIS A 326 -1.18 -6.40 12.41
N ALA A 327 -1.14 -5.07 12.62
CA ALA A 327 -0.29 -4.48 13.64
C ALA A 327 -0.75 -4.87 15.06
N ARG A 328 -2.06 -4.99 15.30
CA ARG A 328 -2.61 -5.48 16.57
C ARG A 328 -2.19 -6.94 16.86
N GLU A 329 -2.17 -7.80 15.86
CA GLU A 329 -1.65 -9.18 15.99
C GLU A 329 -0.15 -9.19 16.37
N MET A 330 0.63 -8.22 15.87
CA MET A 330 2.03 -8.06 16.28
C MET A 330 2.16 -7.58 17.74
N VAL A 331 1.26 -6.74 18.23
CA VAL A 331 1.22 -6.35 19.66
C VAL A 331 0.95 -7.57 20.54
N ALA A 332 -0.03 -8.40 20.19
CA ALA A 332 -0.33 -9.62 20.94
C ALA A 332 0.88 -10.58 21.00
N ARG A 333 1.60 -10.74 19.88
CA ARG A 333 2.85 -11.52 19.85
C ARG A 333 3.92 -10.90 20.74
N ALA A 334 4.06 -9.59 20.78
CA ALA A 334 5.02 -8.90 21.65
C ALA A 334 4.68 -9.05 23.14
N GLN A 335 3.40 -9.04 23.50
CA GLN A 335 2.94 -9.31 24.87
C GLN A 335 3.39 -10.71 25.31
N ASN A 336 3.17 -11.72 24.46
CA ASN A 336 3.64 -13.08 24.73
C ASN A 336 5.18 -13.18 24.83
N GLU A 337 5.91 -12.54 23.89
CA GLU A 337 7.39 -12.53 23.89
C GLU A 337 7.98 -11.92 25.16
N LEU A 338 7.35 -10.87 25.67
CA LEU A 338 7.81 -10.14 26.87
C LEU A 338 7.22 -10.73 28.16
N GLY A 339 6.30 -11.68 28.06
CA GLY A 339 5.61 -12.30 29.19
C GLY A 339 4.73 -11.30 29.95
N VAL A 340 4.21 -10.25 29.29
CA VAL A 340 3.30 -9.28 29.89
C VAL A 340 1.88 -9.64 29.51
N GLU A 341 1.01 -9.81 30.51
CA GLU A 341 -0.42 -10.05 30.23
C GLU A 341 -1.11 -8.80 29.68
N PRO A 342 -2.14 -8.96 28.85
CA PRO A 342 -3.01 -7.83 28.49
C PRO A 342 -3.52 -7.18 29.77
N ALA A 343 -3.30 -5.87 29.94
CA ALA A 343 -3.87 -5.16 31.07
C ALA A 343 -5.38 -5.38 31.07
N THR A 344 -5.89 -6.05 32.10
CA THR A 344 -7.34 -6.19 32.35
C THR A 344 -7.89 -4.75 32.40
N PRO A 345 -8.97 -4.44 31.65
CA PRO A 345 -9.57 -3.12 31.76
C PRO A 345 -9.86 -2.89 33.26
N ALA A 346 -9.30 -1.83 33.83
CA ALA A 346 -9.58 -1.43 35.18
C ALA A 346 -11.10 -1.41 35.31
N THR A 347 -11.63 -2.30 36.12
CA THR A 347 -13.06 -2.35 36.49
C THR A 347 -13.37 -0.91 36.92
N ALA A 348 -14.23 -0.26 36.16
CA ALA A 348 -14.70 1.07 36.52
C ALA A 348 -15.15 0.98 38.00
N THR A 349 -14.42 1.64 38.85
CA THR A 349 -14.75 1.73 40.28
C THR A 349 -16.17 2.21 40.31
N GLN A 350 -17.11 1.29 40.65
CA GLN A 350 -18.47 1.67 40.92
C GLN A 350 -18.42 2.61 42.11
N THR A 351 -18.61 3.88 41.85
CA THR A 351 -18.91 4.86 42.89
C THR A 351 -20.14 4.32 43.61
N PRO A 352 -20.11 4.15 44.95
CA PRO A 352 -21.27 3.67 45.65
C PRO A 352 -22.39 4.69 45.45
N THR A 353 -23.41 4.28 44.75
CA THR A 353 -24.67 5.02 44.63
C THR A 353 -25.28 5.16 46.03
N SER A 354 -25.18 6.35 46.58
CA SER A 354 -25.98 6.76 47.71
C SER A 354 -27.45 6.72 47.31
N THR A 355 -28.21 5.88 47.98
CA THR A 355 -29.66 5.73 47.89
C THR A 355 -30.33 7.09 48.23
N PRO A 356 -31.17 7.65 47.37
CA PRO A 356 -32.13 8.66 47.81
C PRO A 356 -33.44 7.97 48.21
N ALA A 357 -33.97 8.38 49.32
CA ALA A 357 -35.24 7.98 49.93
C ALA A 357 -36.42 8.30 49.00
N GLU A 358 -37.46 7.48 49.20
CA GLU A 358 -38.80 7.58 48.61
C GLU A 358 -39.45 8.95 48.74
N ALA A 359 -40.06 9.43 47.64
CA ALA A 359 -41.30 10.21 47.69
C ALA A 359 -42.02 10.19 46.35
N GLY A 360 -43.08 9.48 46.25
CA GLY A 360 -44.48 9.79 45.93
C GLY A 360 -44.85 10.26 44.53
N ALA A 361 -45.76 9.40 43.94
CA ALA A 361 -46.99 9.75 43.22
C ALA A 361 -46.93 10.14 41.71
N GLU A 362 -47.54 9.22 40.93
CA GLU A 362 -48.61 9.40 39.91
C GLU A 362 -48.38 10.30 38.70
N ALA A 363 -48.42 9.75 37.47
CA ALA A 363 -49.58 9.50 36.60
C ALA A 363 -49.16 9.10 35.16
N PRO A 364 -49.96 8.54 34.28
CA PRO A 364 -49.58 7.59 33.25
C PRO A 364 -49.28 8.20 31.88
N ALA A 365 -48.46 7.48 31.10
CA ALA A 365 -48.09 7.77 29.74
C ALA A 365 -49.22 7.48 28.73
N PRO A 366 -49.29 8.18 27.59
CA PRO A 366 -50.06 7.72 26.41
C PRO A 366 -49.22 6.84 25.50
N ALA A 367 -49.89 5.83 24.93
CA ALA A 367 -49.36 4.82 24.04
C ALA A 367 -48.90 5.37 22.66
N PRO A 368 -47.97 4.71 22.00
CA PRO A 368 -47.55 5.10 20.63
C PRO A 368 -48.49 4.50 19.58
N ALA A 369 -48.80 5.30 18.57
CA ALA A 369 -49.57 4.94 17.41
C ALA A 369 -48.77 4.02 16.48
N GLN A 370 -49.46 2.94 16.05
CA GLN A 370 -48.99 2.01 15.02
C GLN A 370 -49.06 2.68 13.65
N ALA A 371 -47.94 2.67 12.91
CA ALA A 371 -47.93 2.95 11.49
C ALA A 371 -47.76 1.61 10.74
N GLN A 372 -48.73 1.33 9.88
CA GLN A 372 -48.88 0.13 9.10
C GLN A 372 -47.84 0.03 7.97
N ALA A 373 -47.31 -1.16 7.80
CA ALA A 373 -46.51 -1.56 6.67
C ALA A 373 -47.39 -1.75 5.43
N SER A 374 -47.01 -1.16 4.31
CA SER A 374 -47.51 -1.51 2.99
C SER A 374 -46.37 -2.04 2.13
N THR A 375 -46.44 -3.33 1.84
CA THR A 375 -45.68 -4.06 0.82
C THR A 375 -46.24 -3.78 -0.57
N PRO A 376 -45.43 -3.74 -1.60
CA PRO A 376 -45.90 -4.17 -2.92
C PRO A 376 -45.19 -5.41 -3.46
N ALA A 377 -45.99 -6.16 -4.14
CA ALA A 377 -45.87 -7.47 -4.66
C ALA A 377 -44.73 -7.74 -5.67
N SER A 378 -44.34 -8.99 -5.67
CA SER A 378 -43.62 -9.75 -6.66
C SER A 378 -44.15 -9.63 -8.08
N ALA A 379 -43.27 -9.48 -9.07
CA ALA A 379 -43.52 -9.91 -10.44
C ALA A 379 -42.32 -10.73 -10.93
N SER A 380 -42.57 -12.03 -11.04
CA SER A 380 -41.77 -13.01 -11.73
C SER A 380 -41.98 -12.86 -13.25
N ALA A 381 -40.89 -12.91 -14.01
CA ALA A 381 -40.93 -13.27 -15.44
C ALA A 381 -39.68 -14.08 -15.78
N SER A 382 -39.90 -15.35 -15.96
CA SER A 382 -39.04 -16.32 -16.62
C SER A 382 -39.06 -16.09 -18.13
N ALA A 383 -37.87 -16.10 -18.77
CA ALA A 383 -37.76 -16.48 -20.18
C ALA A 383 -36.40 -17.13 -20.42
N SER A 384 -36.44 -18.42 -20.62
CA SER A 384 -35.44 -19.26 -21.22
C SER A 384 -35.37 -19.00 -22.74
N ALA A 385 -34.17 -18.89 -23.29
CA ALA A 385 -33.92 -19.23 -24.70
C ALA A 385 -32.48 -19.69 -24.88
N SER A 386 -32.36 -20.97 -25.14
CA SER A 386 -31.17 -21.65 -25.67
C SER A 386 -30.92 -21.18 -27.12
N ALA A 387 -29.67 -20.97 -27.50
CA ALA A 387 -29.24 -21.05 -28.88
C ALA A 387 -27.78 -21.53 -28.93
N GLU A 388 -27.61 -22.75 -29.36
CA GLU A 388 -26.37 -23.32 -29.90
C GLU A 388 -26.00 -22.59 -31.19
N ALA A 389 -24.73 -22.27 -31.36
CA ALA A 389 -24.17 -22.04 -32.68
C ALA A 389 -22.71 -22.47 -32.73
N GLN A 390 -22.53 -23.42 -33.59
CA GLN A 390 -21.40 -24.23 -34.03
C GLN A 390 -20.09 -23.49 -34.27
N ALA A 391 -19.02 -24.24 -33.96
CA ALA A 391 -17.65 -24.03 -34.39
C ALA A 391 -17.51 -23.98 -35.95
N GLN A 392 -16.75 -23.02 -36.42
CA GLN A 392 -16.07 -23.13 -37.73
C GLN A 392 -14.63 -22.62 -37.59
N THR A 393 -13.72 -23.56 -37.73
CA THR A 393 -12.29 -23.39 -37.99
C THR A 393 -12.08 -23.01 -39.47
N PRO A 394 -11.16 -22.17 -39.84
CA PRO A 394 -10.50 -22.21 -41.13
C PRO A 394 -9.04 -22.68 -40.97
N ALA A 395 -8.67 -23.61 -41.88
CA ALA A 395 -7.40 -24.24 -42.07
C ALA A 395 -6.38 -23.33 -42.82
N PRO A 396 -5.10 -23.74 -42.88
CA PRO A 396 -3.96 -22.86 -43.20
C PRO A 396 -3.51 -22.86 -44.63
N GLU A 397 -2.61 -21.89 -44.95
CA GLU A 397 -1.57 -21.83 -45.96
C GLU A 397 -1.93 -21.29 -47.38
N PRO A 398 -0.94 -20.72 -48.12
CA PRO A 398 0.38 -21.33 -48.39
C PRO A 398 1.61 -20.41 -48.30
N THR A 399 2.73 -21.08 -47.95
CA THR A 399 4.13 -20.72 -48.19
C THR A 399 4.43 -20.28 -49.61
N THR A 400 5.19 -19.18 -49.74
CA THR A 400 5.96 -18.90 -50.98
C THR A 400 7.43 -18.62 -50.61
N THR A 401 8.25 -19.58 -50.94
CA THR A 401 9.70 -19.50 -51.04
C THR A 401 10.08 -18.63 -52.24
N VAL A 402 10.95 -17.65 -52.06
CA VAL A 402 11.81 -17.13 -53.15
C VAL A 402 13.22 -16.96 -52.61
N SER A 403 14.10 -17.68 -53.28
CA SER A 403 15.56 -17.70 -53.16
C SER A 403 16.20 -16.48 -53.83
N GLY A 404 17.43 -16.20 -53.35
CA GLY A 404 18.51 -15.59 -54.15
C GLY A 404 18.66 -14.09 -53.92
N GLU A 405 19.77 -13.50 -53.67
CA GLU A 405 21.13 -13.65 -54.08
C GLU A 405 22.02 -12.58 -53.39
N ARG A 406 23.25 -12.89 -53.29
CA ARG A 406 24.37 -12.09 -52.79
C ARG A 406 24.53 -10.72 -53.48
N ALA A 407 25.02 -9.73 -52.75
CA ALA A 407 26.20 -8.99 -53.19
C ALA A 407 26.81 -8.17 -52.01
N ALA A 408 28.11 -8.38 -51.85
CA ALA A 408 29.03 -7.57 -51.02
C ALA A 408 29.28 -6.23 -51.69
N VAL A 409 29.80 -5.25 -50.91
CA VAL A 409 30.96 -4.38 -51.09
C VAL A 409 30.84 -3.11 -50.23
N ALA A 410 31.75 -3.01 -49.27
CA ALA A 410 32.63 -1.94 -48.86
C ALA A 410 32.18 -0.47 -49.03
N ARG A 411 32.09 0.28 -47.96
CA ARG A 411 33.08 1.27 -47.40
C ARG A 411 32.59 1.81 -46.08
#